data_3f4fe52d05a993c570c8103369d15c34
#
_entry.id   3f4fe52d05a993c570c8103369d15c34
#
_cell.length_a   1.000
_cell.length_b   1.000
_cell.length_c   1.000
_cell.angle_alpha   90.00
_cell.angle_beta   90.00
_cell.angle_gamma   90.00
#
_symmetry.space_group_name_H-M   'P 1'
#
loop_
_entity.id
_entity.type
_entity.pdbx_description
1 polymer ?
#
loop_
_entity_poly.entity_id
_entity_poly.type
_entity_poly.pdbx_seq_one_letter_code
_entity_poly.pdbx_strand_id
1 'polypeptide(L)'
;VIVAQAAPGKKLHFPNMERLNDGSLLAVAREGAGHTGQDGRLLMLAGGDGGRTWSAPRTVHDSPYDDRDPMITQLRSGRLLLSWFQIDYSVSPAEPMGVFVRHSDDGGATWSEPVAVGTSLSGESDIVDTYELGWAASHGQIKELPSGELIVPLYGTVPDDRWQRATVVRSLDGGASWHAGTESLIASAQGTHYQEPVLTVLPGGTVHALLRVGTAASTMGAVNSQESWSRDGGRTWTAPAEIDLVTSSAHTEVLRNGDVFLAYGDLSGHFTERRGTVGAVLRDPGRPWTGAPRALVYDSGTGDQANPAVAEVRPGRVLVLGFDSAERRLVGDFVDVAGIRDEPADPRRVDLAALHAAGRLTIDTDLTYTAAGRPNVGPAGAIDGVVGYHDAAWKAAAAPARYTVAFDEPRRVLEAGVALKPGHAEAATIKVRTPDGTWRTIGDLDDRVRYGDGLAWFRVGPGTPIDAVRVDITHSAGWAVLAELGLRSPAAR
;
A
#
# COMPACT_ATOMS: atom_id res chain seq x y z
N VAL A 1 -14.46 -14.67 -2.78
CA VAL A 1 -14.31 -16.11 -3.10
C VAL A 1 -13.04 -16.64 -2.44
N ILE A 2 -13.03 -17.93 -2.08
CA ILE A 2 -11.81 -18.63 -1.71
C ILE A 2 -11.17 -19.12 -3.01
N VAL A 3 -9.93 -18.67 -3.26
CA VAL A 3 -9.16 -19.00 -4.47
C VAL A 3 -8.36 -20.29 -4.26
N ALA A 4 -7.71 -20.41 -3.12
CA ALA A 4 -6.97 -21.60 -2.73
C ALA A 4 -6.87 -21.73 -1.22
N GLN A 5 -6.74 -22.95 -0.74
CA GLN A 5 -6.39 -23.30 0.64
C GLN A 5 -5.01 -23.92 0.64
N ALA A 6 -4.13 -23.49 1.55
CA ALA A 6 -2.81 -24.04 1.70
C ALA A 6 -2.83 -25.51 2.16
N ALA A 7 -1.79 -26.26 1.82
CA ALA A 7 -1.57 -27.58 2.35
C ALA A 7 -1.43 -27.57 3.89
N PRO A 8 -1.72 -28.70 4.60
CA PRO A 8 -1.53 -28.75 6.05
C PRO A 8 -0.11 -28.32 6.47
N GLY A 9 -0.04 -27.42 7.47
CA GLY A 9 1.23 -26.89 7.96
C GLY A 9 1.88 -25.80 7.07
N LYS A 10 1.27 -25.46 5.93
CA LYS A 10 1.72 -24.43 5.01
C LYS A 10 0.79 -23.21 5.05
N LYS A 11 1.27 -22.09 4.52
CA LYS A 11 0.55 -20.85 4.25
C LYS A 11 0.74 -20.44 2.80
N LEU A 12 -0.18 -19.67 2.28
CA LEU A 12 -0.11 -19.05 0.96
C LEU A 12 0.15 -17.56 1.12
N HIS A 13 1.11 -17.02 0.35
CA HIS A 13 1.53 -15.62 0.38
C HIS A 13 1.74 -15.10 -1.03
N PHE A 14 1.75 -13.77 -1.16
CA PHE A 14 2.21 -13.03 -2.34
C PHE A 14 1.54 -13.47 -3.64
N PRO A 15 0.20 -13.44 -3.72
CA PRO A 15 -0.46 -13.78 -4.97
C PRO A 15 -0.16 -12.75 -6.06
N ASN A 16 -0.03 -13.22 -7.28
CA ASN A 16 -0.13 -12.39 -8.47
C ASN A 16 -1.10 -13.04 -9.47
N MET A 17 -1.66 -12.25 -10.37
CA MET A 17 -2.66 -12.70 -11.32
C MET A 17 -2.52 -11.98 -12.65
N GLU A 18 -2.75 -12.73 -13.73
CA GLU A 18 -2.80 -12.24 -15.10
C GLU A 18 -4.13 -12.65 -15.74
N ARG A 19 -4.75 -11.71 -16.46
CA ARG A 19 -5.86 -12.02 -17.35
C ARG A 19 -5.32 -12.33 -18.73
N LEU A 20 -5.48 -13.56 -19.15
CA LEU A 20 -4.96 -14.04 -20.42
C LEU A 20 -5.70 -13.46 -21.62
N ASN A 21 -5.09 -13.52 -22.79
CA ASN A 21 -5.64 -13.01 -24.06
C ASN A 21 -6.98 -13.64 -24.44
N ASP A 22 -7.26 -14.87 -24.00
CA ASP A 22 -8.54 -15.58 -24.19
C ASP A 22 -9.61 -15.19 -23.14
N GLY A 23 -9.24 -14.38 -22.15
CA GLY A 23 -10.09 -13.91 -21.08
C GLY A 23 -10.13 -14.80 -19.84
N SER A 24 -9.47 -15.95 -19.83
CA SER A 24 -9.26 -16.76 -18.64
C SER A 24 -8.27 -16.08 -17.66
N LEU A 25 -8.18 -16.57 -16.44
CA LEU A 25 -7.28 -16.04 -15.42
C LEU A 25 -6.21 -17.07 -15.07
N LEU A 26 -5.03 -16.57 -14.79
CA LEU A 26 -3.94 -17.37 -14.25
C LEU A 26 -3.39 -16.68 -13.01
N ALA A 27 -3.35 -17.39 -11.89
CA ALA A 27 -2.79 -16.88 -10.64
C ALA A 27 -1.54 -17.67 -10.24
N VAL A 28 -0.59 -16.99 -9.61
CA VAL A 28 0.58 -17.58 -8.98
C VAL A 28 0.66 -17.13 -7.54
N ALA A 29 1.27 -17.93 -6.66
CA ALA A 29 1.49 -17.58 -5.27
C ALA A 29 2.66 -18.37 -4.70
N ARG A 30 3.22 -17.90 -3.60
CA ARG A 30 4.19 -18.63 -2.79
C ARG A 30 3.47 -19.50 -1.77
N GLU A 31 3.91 -20.75 -1.58
CA GLU A 31 3.54 -21.62 -0.47
C GLU A 31 4.77 -21.95 0.37
N GLY A 32 4.69 -21.79 1.68
CA GLY A 32 5.76 -22.13 2.64
C GLY A 32 5.19 -22.25 4.06
N ALA A 33 6.00 -22.65 5.02
CA ALA A 33 5.57 -22.78 6.42
C ALA A 33 5.25 -21.42 7.07
N GLY A 34 5.96 -20.37 6.66
CA GLY A 34 5.81 -19.01 7.17
C GLY A 34 5.90 -17.95 6.09
N HIS A 35 5.86 -16.69 6.49
CA HIS A 35 6.05 -15.54 5.61
C HIS A 35 7.44 -15.56 4.94
N THR A 36 8.43 -16.06 5.65
CA THR A 36 9.79 -16.35 5.20
C THR A 36 10.16 -17.77 5.60
N GLY A 37 11.10 -18.39 4.88
CA GLY A 37 11.60 -19.72 5.23
C GLY A 37 12.14 -20.46 4.00
N GLN A 38 13.10 -21.34 4.23
CA GLN A 38 13.81 -22.09 3.18
C GLN A 38 12.90 -22.99 2.31
N ASP A 39 11.64 -23.19 2.73
CA ASP A 39 10.68 -24.09 2.09
C ASP A 39 9.65 -23.39 1.18
N GLY A 40 9.93 -22.13 0.79
CA GLY A 40 9.06 -21.39 -0.12
C GLY A 40 9.12 -21.92 -1.54
N ARG A 41 7.95 -22.27 -2.12
CA ARG A 41 7.80 -22.73 -3.51
C ARG A 41 6.71 -21.97 -4.24
N LEU A 42 6.74 -21.98 -5.57
CA LEU A 42 5.79 -21.27 -6.40
C LEU A 42 4.68 -22.20 -6.91
N LEU A 43 3.46 -21.79 -6.69
CA LEU A 43 2.25 -22.44 -7.15
C LEU A 43 1.59 -21.66 -8.28
N MET A 44 0.83 -22.35 -9.13
CA MET A 44 0.00 -21.76 -10.18
C MET A 44 -1.40 -22.37 -10.16
N LEU A 45 -2.41 -21.54 -10.45
CA LEU A 45 -3.83 -21.87 -10.49
C LEU A 45 -4.47 -21.26 -11.73
N ALA A 46 -5.37 -21.99 -12.37
CA ALA A 46 -6.20 -21.46 -13.45
C ALA A 46 -7.56 -21.05 -12.91
N GLY A 47 -8.00 -19.84 -13.25
CA GLY A 47 -9.30 -19.28 -12.88
C GLY A 47 -10.30 -19.37 -14.02
N GLY A 48 -11.47 -19.91 -13.72
CA GLY A 48 -12.62 -20.02 -14.63
C GLY A 48 -13.78 -19.14 -14.18
N ASP A 49 -14.81 -19.07 -15.01
CA ASP A 49 -16.05 -18.30 -14.73
C ASP A 49 -15.76 -16.87 -14.22
N GLY A 50 -14.84 -16.18 -14.90
CA GLY A 50 -14.42 -14.83 -14.51
C GLY A 50 -13.85 -14.75 -13.09
N GLY A 51 -13.15 -15.78 -12.62
CA GLY A 51 -12.51 -15.85 -11.32
C GLY A 51 -13.37 -16.36 -10.16
N ARG A 52 -14.55 -16.93 -10.46
CA ARG A 52 -15.41 -17.54 -9.43
C ARG A 52 -15.01 -18.95 -9.07
N THR A 53 -14.34 -19.64 -9.99
CA THR A 53 -13.86 -21.01 -9.82
C THR A 53 -12.37 -21.09 -10.10
N TRP A 54 -11.66 -21.96 -9.39
CA TRP A 54 -10.21 -22.10 -9.49
C TRP A 54 -9.81 -23.57 -9.52
N SER A 55 -8.79 -23.89 -10.30
CA SER A 55 -8.19 -25.21 -10.29
C SER A 55 -7.49 -25.50 -8.97
N ALA A 56 -7.19 -26.78 -8.71
CA ALA A 56 -6.23 -27.12 -7.66
C ALA A 56 -4.87 -26.46 -7.96
N PRO A 57 -4.14 -25.96 -6.93
CA PRO A 57 -2.80 -25.43 -7.12
C PRO A 57 -1.85 -26.50 -7.64
N ARG A 58 -0.95 -26.14 -8.57
CA ARG A 58 0.16 -27.00 -9.00
C ARG A 58 1.49 -26.26 -8.82
N THR A 59 2.52 -26.98 -8.39
CA THR A 59 3.87 -26.41 -8.29
C THR A 59 4.42 -26.10 -9.68
N VAL A 60 4.93 -24.88 -9.87
CA VAL A 60 5.58 -24.44 -11.11
C VAL A 60 7.06 -24.19 -10.93
N HIS A 61 7.50 -23.94 -9.69
CA HIS A 61 8.91 -23.84 -9.34
C HIS A 61 9.12 -24.24 -7.88
N ASP A 62 10.21 -24.93 -7.60
CA ASP A 62 10.60 -25.38 -6.25
C ASP A 62 12.12 -25.56 -6.26
N SER A 63 12.82 -24.67 -5.60
CA SER A 63 14.28 -24.66 -5.50
C SER A 63 14.72 -25.01 -4.07
N PRO A 64 16.01 -25.20 -3.80
CA PRO A 64 16.48 -25.37 -2.43
C PRO A 64 16.44 -24.07 -1.58
N TYR A 65 16.02 -22.95 -2.17
CA TYR A 65 15.94 -21.63 -1.55
C TYR A 65 14.49 -21.21 -1.33
N ASP A 66 14.27 -20.08 -0.63
CA ASP A 66 12.94 -19.47 -0.55
C ASP A 66 12.62 -18.77 -1.88
N ASP A 67 11.75 -19.36 -2.68
CA ASP A 67 11.22 -18.76 -3.92
C ASP A 67 10.12 -17.78 -3.56
N ARG A 68 10.30 -16.46 -3.87
CA ARG A 68 9.46 -15.38 -3.34
C ARG A 68 8.84 -14.49 -4.40
N ASP A 69 7.71 -13.90 -4.05
CA ASP A 69 7.00 -12.85 -4.79
C ASP A 69 6.85 -13.16 -6.29
N PRO A 70 6.21 -14.30 -6.62
CA PRO A 70 6.05 -14.68 -8.03
C PRO A 70 5.15 -13.68 -8.76
N MET A 71 5.58 -13.28 -9.96
CA MET A 71 4.82 -12.43 -10.87
C MET A 71 4.62 -13.13 -12.19
N ILE A 72 3.38 -13.17 -12.66
CA ILE A 72 3.00 -13.78 -13.94
C ILE A 72 2.60 -12.68 -14.93
N THR A 73 3.06 -12.79 -16.16
CA THR A 73 2.73 -11.85 -17.24
C THR A 73 2.50 -12.65 -18.52
N GLN A 74 1.45 -12.34 -19.26
CA GLN A 74 1.30 -12.81 -20.63
C GLN A 74 1.69 -11.73 -21.63
N LEU A 75 2.60 -12.05 -22.54
CA LEU A 75 2.96 -11.19 -23.65
C LEU A 75 1.88 -11.20 -24.75
N ARG A 76 1.88 -10.18 -25.61
CA ARG A 76 1.00 -10.12 -26.79
C ARG A 76 1.14 -11.34 -27.71
N SER A 77 2.32 -11.97 -27.71
CA SER A 77 2.56 -13.24 -28.45
C SER A 77 1.81 -14.43 -27.86
N GLY A 78 1.30 -14.34 -26.64
CA GLY A 78 0.74 -15.44 -25.87
C GLY A 78 1.74 -16.13 -24.93
N ARG A 79 3.05 -15.85 -25.07
CA ARG A 79 4.07 -16.35 -24.16
C ARG A 79 3.80 -15.89 -22.74
N LEU A 80 3.91 -16.79 -21.76
CA LEU A 80 3.89 -16.48 -20.34
C LEU A 80 5.31 -16.28 -19.83
N LEU A 81 5.48 -15.30 -18.94
CA LEU A 81 6.69 -15.06 -18.16
C LEU A 81 6.37 -15.18 -16.69
N LEU A 82 7.15 -15.95 -15.95
CA LEU A 82 7.11 -16.04 -14.49
C LEU A 82 8.42 -15.46 -13.96
N SER A 83 8.34 -14.42 -13.16
CA SER A 83 9.48 -13.83 -12.45
C SER A 83 9.34 -13.99 -10.95
N TRP A 84 10.45 -14.13 -10.25
CA TRP A 84 10.51 -14.23 -8.79
C TRP A 84 11.93 -13.89 -8.32
N PHE A 85 12.11 -13.74 -7.01
CA PHE A 85 13.45 -13.67 -6.43
C PHE A 85 13.65 -14.79 -5.41
N GLN A 86 14.90 -15.05 -5.05
CA GLN A 86 15.28 -16.14 -4.16
C GLN A 86 16.11 -15.62 -2.99
N ILE A 87 15.89 -16.22 -1.81
CA ILE A 87 16.70 -16.00 -0.62
C ILE A 87 17.13 -17.33 -0.03
N ASP A 88 18.41 -17.41 0.35
CA ASP A 88 18.93 -18.52 1.15
C ASP A 88 18.85 -18.19 2.64
N TYR A 89 17.90 -18.80 3.33
CA TYR A 89 17.75 -18.71 4.78
C TYR A 89 18.52 -19.81 5.54
N SER A 90 19.24 -20.70 4.84
CA SER A 90 20.09 -21.71 5.49
C SER A 90 21.38 -21.10 6.07
N VAL A 91 21.73 -19.90 5.66
CA VAL A 91 22.88 -19.12 6.12
C VAL A 91 22.43 -17.92 6.96
N SER A 92 23.32 -17.37 7.78
CA SER A 92 23.05 -16.20 8.62
C SER A 92 24.22 -15.21 8.53
N PRO A 93 23.96 -13.97 8.09
CA PRO A 93 22.67 -13.42 7.63
C PRO A 93 22.13 -14.15 6.40
N ALA A 94 20.83 -14.09 6.16
CA ALA A 94 20.21 -14.68 4.97
C ALA A 94 20.74 -14.02 3.69
N GLU A 95 20.98 -14.80 2.64
CA GLU A 95 21.63 -14.34 1.42
C GLU A 95 20.62 -14.22 0.26
N PRO A 96 20.47 -13.04 -0.37
CA PRO A 96 19.69 -12.90 -1.60
C PRO A 96 20.43 -13.56 -2.77
N MET A 97 19.76 -14.48 -3.45
CA MET A 97 20.30 -15.24 -4.57
C MET A 97 20.07 -14.56 -5.92
N GLY A 98 19.26 -13.49 -5.95
CA GLY A 98 18.94 -12.72 -7.15
C GLY A 98 17.52 -12.92 -7.66
N VAL A 99 17.24 -12.33 -8.81
CA VAL A 99 15.95 -12.36 -9.50
C VAL A 99 16.04 -13.28 -10.73
N PHE A 100 15.00 -14.06 -10.94
CA PHE A 100 14.94 -15.06 -12.00
C PHE A 100 13.67 -14.91 -12.83
N VAL A 101 13.76 -15.30 -14.10
CA VAL A 101 12.64 -15.35 -15.04
C VAL A 101 12.66 -16.68 -15.77
N ARG A 102 11.50 -17.26 -16.01
CA ARG A 102 11.30 -18.39 -16.94
C ARG A 102 10.09 -18.13 -17.82
N HIS A 103 10.01 -18.80 -18.96
CA HIS A 103 8.90 -18.63 -19.88
C HIS A 103 8.19 -19.94 -20.21
N SER A 104 6.95 -19.80 -20.67
CA SER A 104 6.16 -20.89 -21.21
C SER A 104 5.49 -20.45 -22.52
N ASP A 105 5.53 -21.31 -23.54
CA ASP A 105 4.88 -21.09 -24.84
C ASP A 105 3.64 -21.97 -25.03
N ASP A 106 3.25 -22.73 -24.01
CA ASP A 106 2.15 -23.72 -24.04
C ASP A 106 1.10 -23.48 -22.94
N GLY A 107 0.89 -22.21 -22.57
CA GLY A 107 -0.09 -21.81 -21.55
C GLY A 107 0.28 -22.24 -20.14
N GLY A 108 1.58 -22.41 -19.87
CA GLY A 108 2.12 -22.79 -18.58
C GLY A 108 2.14 -24.29 -18.34
N ALA A 109 1.89 -25.15 -19.35
CA ALA A 109 2.00 -26.59 -19.20
C ALA A 109 3.46 -27.02 -18.96
N THR A 110 4.38 -26.45 -19.72
CA THR A 110 5.83 -26.60 -19.51
C THR A 110 6.53 -25.24 -19.40
N TRP A 111 7.70 -25.25 -18.78
CA TRP A 111 8.46 -24.02 -18.50
C TRP A 111 9.93 -24.22 -18.89
N SER A 112 10.54 -23.15 -19.40
CA SER A 112 11.99 -23.11 -19.66
C SER A 112 12.79 -23.24 -18.36
N GLU A 113 14.09 -23.50 -18.47
CA GLU A 113 15.01 -23.29 -17.35
C GLU A 113 14.97 -21.83 -16.89
N PRO A 114 15.16 -21.56 -15.56
CA PRO A 114 15.28 -20.21 -15.04
C PRO A 114 16.48 -19.46 -15.64
N VAL A 115 16.29 -18.18 -15.94
CA VAL A 115 17.34 -17.26 -16.39
C VAL A 115 17.48 -16.17 -15.33
N ALA A 116 18.70 -15.94 -14.85
CA ALA A 116 18.97 -14.86 -13.91
C ALA A 116 18.85 -13.49 -14.59
N VAL A 117 18.27 -12.54 -13.89
CA VAL A 117 18.24 -11.13 -14.32
C VAL A 117 19.56 -10.48 -13.92
N GLY A 118 20.38 -10.13 -14.91
CA GLY A 118 21.61 -9.38 -14.68
C GLY A 118 21.29 -7.96 -14.24
N THR A 119 21.86 -7.53 -13.12
CA THR A 119 21.64 -6.21 -12.51
C THR A 119 22.89 -5.73 -11.79
N SER A 120 22.98 -4.43 -11.53
CA SER A 120 24.00 -3.84 -10.66
C SER A 120 23.68 -4.02 -9.16
N LEU A 121 22.44 -4.43 -8.85
CA LEU A 121 22.03 -4.70 -7.47
C LEU A 121 22.77 -5.94 -6.96
N SER A 122 23.28 -5.85 -5.75
CA SER A 122 24.11 -6.88 -5.14
C SER A 122 23.64 -7.21 -3.73
N GLY A 123 23.59 -8.51 -3.42
CA GLY A 123 23.42 -9.00 -2.06
C GLY A 123 24.61 -8.70 -1.15
N GLU A 124 25.73 -8.30 -1.70
CA GLU A 124 26.94 -7.96 -0.97
C GLU A 124 26.87 -6.50 -0.51
N SER A 125 26.42 -6.27 0.70
CA SER A 125 26.57 -4.99 1.37
C SER A 125 27.38 -5.21 2.63
N ASP A 126 28.51 -4.52 2.78
CA ASP A 126 29.29 -4.49 4.03
C ASP A 126 28.54 -3.76 5.17
N ILE A 127 27.39 -3.15 4.84
CA ILE A 127 26.54 -2.42 5.77
C ILE A 127 25.38 -3.33 6.17
N VAL A 128 25.65 -4.19 7.14
CA VAL A 128 24.65 -5.16 7.64
C VAL A 128 23.92 -4.57 8.84
N ASP A 129 22.67 -4.19 8.65
CA ASP A 129 21.68 -4.17 9.72
C ASP A 129 20.66 -5.31 9.42
N THR A 130 20.03 -5.87 10.45
CA THR A 130 19.20 -7.09 10.38
C THR A 130 18.05 -7.07 9.37
N TYR A 131 17.71 -5.90 8.81
CA TYR A 131 16.75 -5.70 7.73
C TYR A 131 17.34 -5.05 6.48
N GLU A 132 18.62 -4.74 6.49
CA GLU A 132 19.33 -3.97 5.44
C GLU A 132 20.37 -4.81 4.72
N LEU A 133 20.15 -6.11 4.70
CA LEU A 133 20.88 -7.02 3.82
C LEU A 133 20.82 -6.47 2.41
N GLY A 134 21.94 -6.50 1.71
CA GLY A 134 21.97 -6.22 0.30
C GLY A 134 20.88 -7.03 -0.40
N TRP A 135 19.92 -6.35 -0.98
CA TRP A 135 18.81 -6.98 -1.67
C TRP A 135 19.01 -6.87 -3.17
N ALA A 136 18.67 -7.92 -3.88
CA ALA A 136 18.34 -7.90 -5.29
C ALA A 136 17.01 -8.64 -5.43
N ALA A 137 15.92 -7.90 -5.48
CA ALA A 137 14.56 -8.43 -5.46
C ALA A 137 13.71 -7.79 -6.56
N SER A 138 12.62 -8.44 -6.92
CA SER A 138 11.59 -7.92 -7.80
C SER A 138 10.25 -7.90 -7.07
N HIS A 139 9.48 -6.88 -7.36
CA HIS A 139 8.04 -6.81 -7.11
C HIS A 139 7.41 -6.03 -8.26
N GLY A 140 6.26 -6.45 -8.70
CA GLY A 140 5.64 -5.93 -9.92
C GLY A 140 5.96 -6.79 -11.15
N GLN A 141 4.98 -6.87 -12.02
CA GLN A 141 5.03 -7.67 -13.24
C GLN A 141 6.03 -7.13 -14.24
N ILE A 142 6.59 -8.02 -15.06
CA ILE A 142 7.25 -7.66 -16.30
C ILE A 142 6.24 -6.95 -17.21
N LYS A 143 6.65 -5.84 -17.82
CA LYS A 143 5.79 -5.09 -18.73
C LYS A 143 6.34 -5.13 -20.16
N GLU A 144 5.45 -5.42 -21.11
CA GLU A 144 5.75 -5.36 -22.53
C GLU A 144 5.45 -3.95 -23.05
N LEU A 145 6.47 -3.28 -23.53
CA LEU A 145 6.36 -1.93 -24.10
C LEU A 145 5.73 -1.96 -25.51
N PRO A 146 5.21 -0.84 -26.02
CA PRO A 146 4.73 -0.77 -27.40
C PRO A 146 5.78 -1.15 -28.44
N SER A 147 7.07 -0.96 -28.16
CA SER A 147 8.21 -1.39 -28.99
C SER A 147 8.40 -2.88 -29.08
N GLY A 148 7.80 -3.67 -28.18
CA GLY A 148 8.05 -5.11 -27.98
C GLY A 148 9.20 -5.40 -27.01
N GLU A 149 9.93 -4.39 -26.54
CA GLU A 149 10.89 -4.57 -25.46
C GLU A 149 10.13 -4.91 -24.15
N LEU A 150 10.79 -5.70 -23.30
CA LEU A 150 10.27 -6.01 -21.98
C LEU A 150 11.08 -5.28 -20.92
N ILE A 151 10.42 -4.87 -19.85
CA ILE A 151 11.06 -4.29 -18.67
C ILE A 151 10.60 -5.01 -17.40
N VAL A 152 11.56 -5.35 -16.52
CA VAL A 152 11.32 -5.91 -15.19
C VAL A 152 11.74 -4.90 -14.13
N PRO A 153 10.84 -4.55 -13.20
CA PRO A 153 11.20 -3.66 -12.08
C PRO A 153 11.97 -4.44 -11.02
N LEU A 154 13.02 -3.83 -10.52
CA LEU A 154 13.86 -4.37 -9.44
C LEU A 154 14.06 -3.34 -8.35
N TYR A 155 14.41 -3.81 -7.15
CA TYR A 155 14.87 -2.97 -6.06
C TYR A 155 15.95 -3.68 -5.26
N GLY A 156 16.82 -2.90 -4.66
CA GLY A 156 17.91 -3.45 -3.86
C GLY A 156 19.02 -2.46 -3.61
N THR A 157 20.09 -2.94 -3.01
CA THR A 157 21.29 -2.17 -2.70
C THR A 157 22.37 -2.39 -3.75
N VAL A 158 23.38 -1.56 -3.73
CA VAL A 158 24.65 -1.77 -4.45
C VAL A 158 25.79 -1.80 -3.43
N PRO A 159 26.97 -2.30 -3.78
CA PRO A 159 28.14 -2.21 -2.90
C PRO A 159 28.33 -0.77 -2.38
N ASP A 160 28.68 -0.64 -1.11
CA ASP A 160 28.94 0.63 -0.41
C ASP A 160 27.75 1.60 -0.27
N ASP A 161 26.51 1.18 -0.63
CA ASP A 161 25.31 1.98 -0.42
C ASP A 161 24.19 1.14 0.19
N ARG A 162 23.88 1.41 1.46
CA ARG A 162 22.80 0.73 2.21
C ARG A 162 21.39 1.10 1.77
N TRP A 163 21.23 2.21 1.03
CA TRP A 163 19.92 2.70 0.65
C TRP A 163 19.43 1.95 -0.58
N GLN A 164 18.29 1.28 -0.44
CA GLN A 164 17.69 0.55 -1.54
C GLN A 164 17.24 1.52 -2.62
N ARG A 165 17.57 1.19 -3.86
CA ARG A 165 17.18 1.90 -5.06
C ARG A 165 16.23 1.07 -5.89
N ALA A 166 15.40 1.74 -6.69
CA ALA A 166 14.53 1.11 -7.68
C ALA A 166 15.16 1.25 -9.07
N THR A 167 15.16 0.15 -9.82
CA THR A 167 15.71 0.09 -11.18
C THR A 167 14.78 -0.69 -12.12
N VAL A 168 15.04 -0.65 -13.41
CA VAL A 168 14.47 -1.55 -14.41
C VAL A 168 15.56 -2.18 -15.25
N VAL A 169 15.43 -3.46 -15.58
CA VAL A 169 16.28 -4.18 -16.53
C VAL A 169 15.43 -4.55 -17.74
N ARG A 170 16.06 -4.60 -18.95
CA ARG A 170 15.37 -4.89 -20.21
C ARG A 170 15.72 -6.24 -20.76
N SER A 171 14.73 -6.85 -21.43
CA SER A 171 14.93 -7.92 -22.39
C SER A 171 14.55 -7.43 -23.78
N LEU A 172 15.40 -7.76 -24.77
CA LEU A 172 15.23 -7.43 -26.18
C LEU A 172 14.87 -8.66 -27.05
N ASP A 173 14.73 -9.82 -26.39
CA ASP A 173 14.59 -11.12 -27.04
C ASP A 173 13.36 -11.91 -26.50
N GLY A 174 12.33 -11.18 -26.04
CA GLY A 174 11.08 -11.78 -25.56
C GLY A 174 11.22 -12.52 -24.23
N GLY A 175 12.14 -12.07 -23.37
CA GLY A 175 12.35 -12.62 -22.02
C GLY A 175 13.36 -13.76 -21.95
N ALA A 176 14.04 -14.08 -23.04
CA ALA A 176 15.05 -15.16 -23.08
C ALA A 176 16.36 -14.76 -22.37
N SER A 177 16.69 -13.46 -22.34
CA SER A 177 17.84 -12.97 -21.58
C SER A 177 17.60 -11.56 -21.00
N TRP A 178 18.32 -11.25 -19.93
CA TRP A 178 18.24 -9.99 -19.17
C TRP A 178 19.65 -9.56 -18.77
N HIS A 179 20.13 -8.44 -19.32
CA HIS A 179 21.51 -8.01 -19.15
C HIS A 179 21.64 -6.73 -18.32
N ALA A 180 22.54 -6.74 -17.34
CA ALA A 180 22.83 -5.57 -16.48
C ALA A 180 23.17 -4.30 -17.28
N GLY A 181 23.77 -4.43 -18.48
CA GLY A 181 24.05 -3.29 -19.36
C GLY A 181 22.79 -2.58 -19.89
N THR A 182 21.59 -3.12 -19.67
CA THR A 182 20.31 -2.51 -20.04
C THR A 182 19.60 -1.85 -18.86
N GLU A 183 20.20 -1.89 -17.67
CA GLU A 183 19.63 -1.36 -16.45
C GLU A 183 19.48 0.16 -16.50
N SER A 184 18.38 0.66 -15.97
CA SER A 184 18.09 2.10 -15.80
C SER A 184 17.61 2.37 -14.38
N LEU A 185 18.12 3.44 -13.78
CA LEU A 185 17.74 3.88 -12.44
C LEU A 185 16.38 4.59 -12.48
N ILE A 186 15.42 4.14 -11.66
CA ILE A 186 14.15 4.85 -11.43
C ILE A 186 14.35 5.89 -10.32
N ALA A 187 14.86 5.46 -9.15
CA ALA A 187 14.99 6.29 -7.97
C ALA A 187 16.13 5.82 -7.06
N SER A 188 16.85 6.77 -6.48
CA SER A 188 17.86 6.55 -5.44
C SER A 188 18.05 7.84 -4.66
N ALA A 189 18.09 7.78 -3.32
CA ALA A 189 18.41 8.91 -2.47
C ALA A 189 18.98 8.46 -1.13
N GLN A 190 19.88 9.25 -0.57
CA GLN A 190 20.39 9.04 0.78
C GLN A 190 19.26 9.24 1.80
N GLY A 191 19.16 8.34 2.76
CA GLY A 191 18.11 8.39 3.79
C GLY A 191 16.77 7.80 3.36
N THR A 192 16.67 7.29 2.13
CA THR A 192 15.42 6.76 1.56
C THR A 192 15.63 5.38 0.95
N HIS A 193 14.77 4.44 1.32
CA HIS A 193 14.67 3.14 0.65
C HIS A 193 13.54 3.21 -0.38
N TYR A 194 13.85 2.94 -1.65
CA TYR A 194 12.87 2.75 -2.71
C TYR A 194 12.67 1.26 -2.94
N GLN A 195 11.47 0.78 -2.60
CA GLN A 195 11.13 -0.64 -2.57
C GLN A 195 9.97 -0.95 -3.50
N GLU A 196 9.85 -2.22 -3.86
CA GLU A 196 8.67 -2.79 -4.52
C GLU A 196 8.11 -1.92 -5.65
N PRO A 197 8.94 -1.51 -6.65
CA PRO A 197 8.47 -0.68 -7.75
C PRO A 197 7.42 -1.42 -8.60
N VAL A 198 6.28 -0.77 -8.83
CA VAL A 198 5.21 -1.29 -9.68
C VAL A 198 5.10 -0.43 -10.93
N LEU A 199 5.25 -1.05 -12.09
CA LEU A 199 5.20 -0.36 -13.37
C LEU A 199 3.81 -0.45 -14.01
N THR A 200 3.34 0.67 -14.53
CA THR A 200 2.13 0.76 -15.37
C THR A 200 2.51 1.33 -16.72
N VAL A 201 2.28 0.59 -17.78
CA VAL A 201 2.43 1.10 -19.16
C VAL A 201 1.09 1.68 -19.59
N LEU A 202 1.04 3.00 -19.72
CA LEU A 202 -0.18 3.70 -20.10
C LEU A 202 -0.42 3.67 -21.63
N PRO A 203 -1.67 3.86 -22.07
CA PRO A 203 -1.94 4.13 -23.46
C PRO A 203 -1.06 5.28 -23.99
N GLY A 204 -0.34 5.03 -25.09
CA GLY A 204 0.64 6.00 -25.61
C GLY A 204 2.09 5.76 -25.20
N GLY A 205 2.34 4.74 -24.35
CA GLY A 205 3.69 4.24 -24.06
C GLY A 205 4.42 4.94 -22.92
N THR A 206 3.79 5.91 -22.24
CA THR A 206 4.33 6.46 -20.99
C THR A 206 4.34 5.36 -19.95
N VAL A 207 5.43 5.23 -19.20
CA VAL A 207 5.55 4.29 -18.08
C VAL A 207 5.50 5.06 -16.77
N HIS A 208 4.60 4.68 -15.91
CA HIS A 208 4.50 5.16 -14.54
C HIS A 208 5.11 4.14 -13.60
N ALA A 209 5.86 4.58 -12.61
CA ALA A 209 6.39 3.77 -11.52
C ALA A 209 5.81 4.25 -10.18
N LEU A 210 5.12 3.38 -9.47
CA LEU A 210 4.74 3.56 -8.07
C LEU A 210 5.84 2.94 -7.21
N LEU A 211 6.32 3.68 -6.21
CA LEU A 211 7.43 3.30 -5.35
C LEU A 211 6.97 3.28 -3.89
N ARG A 212 7.06 2.13 -3.24
CA ARG A 212 7.01 2.06 -1.79
C ARG A 212 8.25 2.73 -1.22
N VAL A 213 8.07 3.52 -0.15
CA VAL A 213 9.15 4.29 0.46
C VAL A 213 9.39 3.83 1.89
N GLY A 214 10.64 3.61 2.24
CA GLY A 214 11.13 3.45 3.60
C GLY A 214 12.12 4.55 3.95
N THR A 215 12.36 4.76 5.24
CA THR A 215 13.34 5.73 5.75
C THR A 215 14.23 5.08 6.80
N ALA A 216 15.33 5.74 7.18
CA ALA A 216 16.21 5.28 8.28
C ALA A 216 15.46 5.01 9.60
N ALA A 217 14.30 5.63 9.81
CA ALA A 217 13.50 5.44 11.02
C ALA A 217 12.44 4.34 10.84
N SER A 218 12.13 3.94 9.60
CA SER A 218 11.15 2.91 9.26
C SER A 218 11.46 2.33 7.88
N THR A 219 12.29 1.32 7.83
CA THR A 219 12.66 0.62 6.58
C THR A 219 11.45 -0.03 5.92
N MET A 220 10.45 -0.46 6.71
CA MET A 220 9.22 -1.09 6.23
C MET A 220 8.12 -0.08 5.84
N GLY A 221 8.38 1.22 5.99
CA GLY A 221 7.60 2.33 5.47
C GLY A 221 6.17 2.46 6.02
N ALA A 222 5.98 3.40 6.94
CA ALA A 222 4.67 4.03 7.16
C ALA A 222 4.82 5.52 6.79
N VAL A 223 5.34 5.77 5.60
CA VAL A 223 5.53 7.10 5.02
C VAL A 223 4.90 7.11 3.63
N ASN A 224 4.61 8.29 3.14
CA ASN A 224 4.02 8.48 1.83
C ASN A 224 4.86 7.83 0.73
N SER A 225 4.21 7.10 -0.15
CA SER A 225 4.81 6.54 -1.35
C SER A 225 5.21 7.64 -2.32
N GLN A 226 6.04 7.31 -3.27
CA GLN A 226 6.46 8.23 -4.32
C GLN A 226 6.16 7.64 -5.69
N GLU A 227 6.09 8.50 -6.69
CA GLU A 227 5.90 8.09 -8.08
C GLU A 227 6.92 8.73 -9.01
N SER A 228 7.23 8.07 -10.10
CA SER A 228 8.12 8.56 -11.15
C SER A 228 7.59 8.19 -12.53
N TRP A 229 7.96 8.96 -13.55
CA TRP A 229 7.43 8.84 -14.90
C TRP A 229 8.54 8.73 -15.93
N SER A 230 8.35 7.88 -16.95
CA SER A 230 9.21 7.75 -18.11
C SER A 230 8.42 7.89 -19.39
N ARG A 231 8.98 8.67 -20.35
CA ARG A 231 8.39 8.87 -21.67
C ARG A 231 9.19 8.20 -22.80
N ASP A 232 10.26 7.51 -22.46
CA ASP A 232 11.19 6.84 -23.37
C ASP A 232 11.30 5.34 -23.13
N GLY A 233 10.21 4.77 -22.61
CA GLY A 233 10.12 3.34 -22.32
C GLY A 233 10.97 2.93 -21.11
N GLY A 234 11.10 3.78 -20.08
CA GLY A 234 11.84 3.47 -18.84
C GLY A 234 13.35 3.62 -18.97
N ARG A 235 13.89 4.36 -19.95
CA ARG A 235 15.32 4.65 -20.05
C ARG A 235 15.73 5.82 -19.18
N THR A 236 14.87 6.84 -19.10
CA THR A 236 15.02 7.96 -18.17
C THR A 236 13.73 8.19 -17.40
N TRP A 237 13.86 8.73 -16.20
CA TRP A 237 12.76 8.90 -15.26
C TRP A 237 12.76 10.31 -14.67
N THR A 238 11.58 10.82 -14.36
CA THR A 238 11.46 12.06 -13.58
C THR A 238 11.99 11.86 -12.17
N ALA A 239 12.36 12.95 -11.49
CA ALA A 239 12.59 12.88 -10.06
C ALA A 239 11.33 12.32 -9.34
N PRO A 240 11.48 11.42 -8.38
CA PRO A 240 10.35 10.89 -7.61
C PRO A 240 9.59 12.01 -6.91
N ALA A 241 8.28 11.96 -6.97
CA ALA A 241 7.37 12.90 -6.33
C ALA A 241 6.50 12.17 -5.30
N GLU A 242 6.33 12.77 -4.13
CA GLU A 242 5.50 12.23 -3.07
C GLU A 242 4.01 12.27 -3.44
N ILE A 243 3.27 11.23 -3.04
CA ILE A 243 1.82 11.12 -3.16
C ILE A 243 1.18 10.84 -1.80
N ASP A 244 -0.12 11.04 -1.67
CA ASP A 244 -0.88 10.85 -0.42
C ASP A 244 -1.29 9.39 -0.14
N LEU A 245 -0.58 8.42 -0.71
CA LEU A 245 -0.77 7.00 -0.46
C LEU A 245 0.40 6.45 0.38
N VAL A 246 0.09 5.63 1.35
CA VAL A 246 1.08 4.88 2.13
C VAL A 246 0.95 3.41 1.78
N THR A 247 1.66 3.00 0.73
CA THR A 247 1.49 1.65 0.18
C THR A 247 2.54 0.67 0.71
N SER A 248 2.12 -0.56 0.92
CA SER A 248 3.00 -1.72 0.81
C SER A 248 2.56 -2.52 -0.40
N SER A 249 3.47 -3.28 -0.99
CA SER A 249 3.19 -4.23 -2.07
C SER A 249 1.92 -3.93 -2.87
N ALA A 250 2.07 -3.45 -4.07
CA ALA A 250 0.96 -2.95 -4.88
C ALA A 250 0.87 -3.67 -6.23
N HIS A 251 -0.26 -3.55 -6.89
CA HIS A 251 -0.48 -4.02 -8.25
C HIS A 251 -1.40 -3.06 -9.01
N THR A 252 -1.08 -2.78 -10.27
CA THR A 252 -1.87 -1.91 -11.12
C THR A 252 -2.43 -2.63 -12.34
N GLU A 253 -3.65 -2.30 -12.71
CA GLU A 253 -4.33 -2.79 -13.91
C GLU A 253 -4.85 -1.61 -14.73
N VAL A 254 -4.49 -1.57 -16.01
CA VAL A 254 -5.08 -0.62 -16.96
C VAL A 254 -6.39 -1.19 -17.47
N LEU A 255 -7.48 -0.54 -17.10
CA LEU A 255 -8.82 -1.00 -17.42
C LEU A 255 -9.14 -0.74 -18.90
N ARG A 256 -10.12 -1.47 -19.44
CA ARG A 256 -10.53 -1.36 -20.85
C ARG A 256 -11.05 0.03 -21.25
N ASN A 257 -11.52 0.82 -20.27
CA ASN A 257 -11.94 2.20 -20.51
C ASN A 257 -10.77 3.22 -20.43
N GLY A 258 -9.57 2.75 -20.13
CA GLY A 258 -8.36 3.58 -20.01
C GLY A 258 -8.07 4.06 -18.58
N ASP A 259 -8.96 3.90 -17.62
CA ASP A 259 -8.68 4.16 -16.21
C ASP A 259 -7.59 3.21 -15.69
N VAL A 260 -6.93 3.55 -14.60
CA VAL A 260 -6.02 2.65 -13.89
C VAL A 260 -6.58 2.30 -12.53
N PHE A 261 -6.66 1.01 -12.24
CA PHE A 261 -6.98 0.50 -10.91
C PHE A 261 -5.68 0.13 -10.19
N LEU A 262 -5.54 0.56 -8.96
CA LEU A 262 -4.46 0.20 -8.05
C LEU A 262 -5.03 -0.60 -6.89
N ALA A 263 -4.48 -1.78 -6.64
CA ALA A 263 -4.68 -2.51 -5.38
C ALA A 263 -3.38 -2.48 -4.58
N TYR A 264 -3.46 -2.23 -3.28
CA TYR A 264 -2.28 -2.15 -2.41
C TYR A 264 -2.60 -2.51 -0.97
N GLY A 265 -1.58 -2.91 -0.21
CA GLY A 265 -1.68 -3.02 1.24
C GLY A 265 -1.54 -1.64 1.87
N ASP A 266 -2.57 -1.19 2.58
CA ASP A 266 -2.58 0.14 3.20
C ASP A 266 -1.81 0.15 4.52
N LEU A 267 -0.79 0.97 4.61
CA LEU A 267 -0.01 1.21 5.83
C LEU A 267 -0.35 2.56 6.49
N SER A 268 -1.28 3.33 5.93
CA SER A 268 -1.68 4.62 6.49
C SER A 268 -2.48 4.49 7.79
N GLY A 269 -3.11 3.35 8.01
CA GLY A 269 -4.07 3.15 9.08
C GLY A 269 -5.41 3.84 8.87
N HIS A 270 -5.65 4.39 7.66
CA HIS A 270 -6.89 5.09 7.34
C HIS A 270 -8.12 4.15 7.35
N PHE A 271 -7.98 2.98 6.73
CA PHE A 271 -9.08 2.02 6.62
C PHE A 271 -9.04 0.95 7.71
N THR A 272 -7.86 0.47 8.04
CA THR A 272 -7.63 -0.59 9.03
C THR A 272 -6.25 -0.43 9.67
N GLU A 273 -6.12 -0.90 10.90
CA GLU A 273 -4.84 -0.93 11.61
C GLU A 273 -3.89 -2.03 11.10
N ARG A 274 -4.35 -2.91 10.19
CA ARG A 274 -3.75 -4.21 9.92
C ARG A 274 -3.28 -4.41 8.49
N ARG A 275 -2.92 -3.36 7.78
CA ARG A 275 -2.46 -3.47 6.39
C ARG A 275 -3.50 -4.11 5.45
N GLY A 276 -4.78 -3.72 5.59
CA GLY A 276 -5.83 -4.21 4.71
C GLY A 276 -5.58 -3.87 3.24
N THR A 277 -6.16 -4.67 2.36
CA THR A 277 -6.12 -4.41 0.92
C THR A 277 -7.08 -3.27 0.56
N VAL A 278 -6.53 -2.23 -0.05
CA VAL A 278 -7.27 -1.05 -0.54
C VAL A 278 -7.23 -1.00 -2.06
N GLY A 279 -8.33 -0.61 -2.66
CA GLY A 279 -8.43 -0.29 -4.10
C GLY A 279 -8.52 1.21 -4.32
N ALA A 280 -7.77 1.74 -5.28
CA ALA A 280 -7.85 3.13 -5.75
C ALA A 280 -8.06 3.19 -7.25
N VAL A 281 -8.65 4.27 -7.75
CA VAL A 281 -8.94 4.45 -9.18
C VAL A 281 -8.40 5.77 -9.69
N LEU A 282 -7.58 5.73 -10.72
CA LEU A 282 -7.08 6.90 -11.43
C LEU A 282 -7.82 7.02 -12.76
N ARG A 283 -8.77 7.98 -12.85
CA ARG A 283 -9.60 8.22 -14.04
C ARG A 283 -8.95 9.13 -15.09
N ASP A 284 -7.87 9.78 -14.74
CA ASP A 284 -6.99 10.50 -15.65
C ASP A 284 -5.56 9.97 -15.46
N PRO A 285 -5.16 8.94 -16.21
CA PRO A 285 -3.88 8.27 -16.01
C PRO A 285 -2.64 9.15 -16.22
N GLY A 286 -2.80 10.35 -16.78
CA GLY A 286 -1.72 11.33 -16.88
C GLY A 286 -1.48 12.15 -15.62
N ARG A 287 -2.29 11.94 -14.57
CA ARG A 287 -2.19 12.65 -13.29
C ARG A 287 -1.53 11.80 -12.21
N PRO A 288 -1.00 12.42 -11.16
CA PRO A 288 -0.52 11.71 -9.98
C PRO A 288 -1.65 11.00 -9.22
N TRP A 289 -1.29 10.01 -8.43
CA TRP A 289 -2.22 9.28 -7.56
C TRP A 289 -2.78 10.12 -6.39
N THR A 290 -2.21 11.28 -6.13
CA THR A 290 -2.67 12.18 -5.07
C THR A 290 -4.15 12.53 -5.26
N GLY A 291 -4.95 12.30 -4.20
CA GLY A 291 -6.39 12.55 -4.21
C GLY A 291 -7.21 11.51 -4.98
N ALA A 292 -6.62 10.42 -5.46
CA ALA A 292 -7.39 9.37 -6.13
C ALA A 292 -8.42 8.72 -5.18
N PRO A 293 -9.68 8.52 -5.61
CA PRO A 293 -10.69 7.86 -4.80
C PRO A 293 -10.29 6.44 -4.49
N ARG A 294 -10.52 6.01 -3.25
CA ARG A 294 -10.08 4.73 -2.70
C ARG A 294 -11.09 4.11 -1.74
N ALA A 295 -11.08 2.79 -1.63
CA ALA A 295 -11.96 2.05 -0.73
C ALA A 295 -11.28 0.79 -0.20
N LEU A 296 -11.63 0.39 1.03
CA LEU A 296 -11.22 -0.90 1.57
C LEU A 296 -11.87 -2.02 0.74
N VAL A 297 -11.04 -2.98 0.32
CA VAL A 297 -11.48 -4.17 -0.42
C VAL A 297 -11.54 -5.38 0.51
N TYR A 298 -10.48 -5.61 1.29
CA TYR A 298 -10.39 -6.78 2.17
C TYR A 298 -9.51 -6.51 3.39
N ASP A 299 -9.94 -7.01 4.54
CA ASP A 299 -9.16 -7.08 5.77
C ASP A 299 -9.34 -8.44 6.43
N SER A 300 -8.27 -9.22 6.55
CA SER A 300 -8.28 -10.53 7.22
C SER A 300 -8.32 -10.43 8.75
N GLY A 301 -8.15 -9.24 9.32
CA GLY A 301 -7.99 -9.03 10.75
C GLY A 301 -6.59 -9.35 11.29
N THR A 302 -5.59 -9.56 10.42
CA THR A 302 -4.18 -9.80 10.80
C THR A 302 -3.23 -8.86 10.07
N GLY A 303 -2.01 -8.64 10.60
CA GLY A 303 -0.99 -7.83 9.95
C GLY A 303 -0.29 -8.53 8.77
N ASP A 304 -0.35 -9.86 8.70
CA ASP A 304 0.24 -10.66 7.63
C ASP A 304 -0.82 -10.98 6.56
N GLN A 305 -1.09 -9.99 5.72
CA GLN A 305 -2.07 -10.00 4.65
C GLN A 305 -1.67 -9.05 3.51
N ALA A 306 -2.56 -8.86 2.54
CA ALA A 306 -2.41 -8.01 1.36
C ALA A 306 -1.47 -8.58 0.29
N ASN A 307 -0.47 -7.86 -0.19
CA ASN A 307 0.24 -8.12 -1.44
C ASN A 307 -0.75 -8.46 -2.57
N PRO A 308 -1.66 -7.54 -2.89
CA PRO A 308 -2.77 -7.86 -3.77
C PRO A 308 -2.34 -8.01 -5.23
N ALA A 309 -3.14 -8.76 -5.97
CA ALA A 309 -3.14 -8.73 -7.42
C ALA A 309 -4.51 -8.31 -7.93
N VAL A 310 -4.57 -7.72 -9.11
CA VAL A 310 -5.83 -7.27 -9.71
C VAL A 310 -5.89 -7.63 -11.19
N ALA A 311 -7.08 -8.02 -11.66
CA ALA A 311 -7.38 -8.17 -13.08
C ALA A 311 -8.81 -7.72 -13.38
N GLU A 312 -9.03 -7.04 -14.50
CA GLU A 312 -10.34 -6.68 -14.98
C GLU A 312 -11.04 -7.90 -15.59
N VAL A 313 -11.98 -8.49 -14.85
CA VAL A 313 -12.70 -9.71 -15.29
C VAL A 313 -13.85 -9.42 -16.24
N ARG A 314 -14.44 -8.23 -16.17
CA ARG A 314 -15.42 -7.68 -17.14
C ARG A 314 -15.34 -6.14 -17.10
N PRO A 315 -15.78 -5.42 -18.14
CA PRO A 315 -15.69 -3.97 -18.16
C PRO A 315 -16.19 -3.32 -16.87
N GLY A 316 -15.33 -2.54 -16.21
CA GLY A 316 -15.63 -1.83 -14.96
C GLY A 316 -15.76 -2.72 -13.72
N ARG A 317 -15.41 -4.00 -13.81
CA ARG A 317 -15.35 -4.89 -12.64
C ARG A 317 -14.04 -5.64 -12.58
N VAL A 318 -13.34 -5.47 -11.47
CA VAL A 318 -12.08 -6.14 -11.20
C VAL A 318 -12.27 -7.26 -10.17
N LEU A 319 -11.40 -8.26 -10.25
CA LEU A 319 -11.15 -9.22 -9.19
C LEU A 319 -9.82 -8.81 -8.51
N VAL A 320 -9.85 -8.64 -7.21
CA VAL A 320 -8.67 -8.35 -6.39
C VAL A 320 -8.36 -9.61 -5.59
N LEU A 321 -7.17 -10.17 -5.77
CA LEU A 321 -6.66 -11.27 -4.95
C LEU A 321 -5.86 -10.71 -3.78
N GLY A 322 -5.94 -11.39 -2.64
CA GLY A 322 -5.12 -11.16 -1.48
C GLY A 322 -4.83 -12.49 -0.77
N PHE A 323 -4.03 -12.45 0.26
CA PHE A 323 -3.81 -13.60 1.12
C PHE A 323 -4.22 -13.31 2.57
N ASP A 324 -4.63 -14.37 3.23
CA ASP A 324 -5.03 -14.42 4.63
C ASP A 324 -4.19 -15.49 5.32
N SER A 325 -3.13 -15.05 6.00
CA SER A 325 -2.17 -15.97 6.60
C SER A 325 -2.75 -16.71 7.82
N ALA A 326 -3.73 -16.13 8.51
CA ALA A 326 -4.39 -16.75 9.65
C ALA A 326 -5.22 -17.97 9.21
N GLU A 327 -6.03 -17.78 8.17
CA GLU A 327 -6.84 -18.83 7.56
C GLU A 327 -6.07 -19.66 6.53
N ARG A 328 -4.82 -19.30 6.25
CA ARG A 328 -3.90 -19.99 5.32
C ARG A 328 -4.49 -20.16 3.92
N ARG A 329 -5.05 -19.09 3.36
CA ARG A 329 -5.78 -19.12 2.09
C ARG A 329 -5.48 -17.91 1.22
N LEU A 330 -5.73 -18.07 -0.08
CA LEU A 330 -5.91 -16.95 -1.00
C LEU A 330 -7.40 -16.62 -1.09
N VAL A 331 -7.68 -15.33 -1.07
CA VAL A 331 -9.04 -14.79 -1.20
C VAL A 331 -9.14 -13.90 -2.42
N GLY A 332 -10.34 -13.80 -2.98
CA GLY A 332 -10.63 -12.91 -4.10
C GLY A 332 -11.90 -12.14 -3.85
N ASP A 333 -11.86 -10.83 -4.03
CA ASP A 333 -12.99 -9.93 -3.91
C ASP A 333 -13.30 -9.23 -5.23
N PHE A 334 -14.56 -9.22 -5.60
CA PHE A 334 -15.02 -8.53 -6.80
C PHE A 334 -15.38 -7.09 -6.47
N VAL A 335 -14.75 -6.15 -7.17
CA VAL A 335 -14.99 -4.72 -6.99
C VAL A 335 -15.59 -4.14 -8.25
N ASP A 336 -16.74 -3.49 -8.12
CA ASP A 336 -17.31 -2.66 -9.17
C ASP A 336 -16.64 -1.27 -9.10
N VAL A 337 -15.79 -0.98 -10.08
CA VAL A 337 -14.92 0.22 -10.11
C VAL A 337 -15.71 1.52 -10.01
N ALA A 338 -16.92 1.55 -10.57
CA ALA A 338 -17.82 2.70 -10.45
C ALA A 338 -18.29 2.98 -9.01
N GLY A 339 -18.16 2.01 -8.11
CA GLY A 339 -18.46 2.18 -6.68
C GLY A 339 -17.36 2.92 -5.93
N ILE A 340 -16.12 2.93 -6.44
CA ILE A 340 -15.02 3.70 -5.87
C ILE A 340 -15.13 5.13 -6.43
N ARG A 341 -15.62 6.04 -5.62
CA ARG A 341 -15.87 7.44 -6.00
C ARG A 341 -15.20 8.36 -5.02
N ASP A 342 -14.87 9.57 -5.50
CA ASP A 342 -14.65 10.68 -4.59
C ASP A 342 -15.93 10.82 -3.76
N GLU A 343 -15.82 10.77 -2.44
CA GLU A 343 -16.88 11.28 -1.61
C GLU A 343 -16.98 12.78 -1.92
N PRO A 344 -18.14 13.28 -2.35
CA PRO A 344 -18.28 14.70 -2.56
C PRO A 344 -17.92 15.38 -1.24
N ALA A 345 -17.10 16.43 -1.31
CA ALA A 345 -16.71 17.19 -0.14
C ALA A 345 -17.99 17.49 0.65
N ASP A 346 -18.10 16.95 1.86
CA ASP A 346 -19.29 17.14 2.68
C ASP A 346 -19.40 18.64 3.00
N PRO A 347 -20.38 19.35 2.44
CA PRO A 347 -20.51 20.80 2.62
C PRO A 347 -20.75 21.19 4.08
N ARG A 348 -20.99 20.21 4.94
CA ARG A 348 -21.13 20.39 6.38
C ARG A 348 -19.78 20.31 7.11
N ARG A 349 -18.71 19.85 6.45
CA ARG A 349 -17.37 19.81 7.06
C ARG A 349 -16.90 21.21 7.40
N VAL A 350 -16.46 21.39 8.62
CA VAL A 350 -15.85 22.63 9.10
C VAL A 350 -14.36 22.59 8.77
N ASP A 351 -13.87 23.58 8.07
CA ASP A 351 -12.45 23.75 7.82
C ASP A 351 -11.75 24.25 9.10
N LEU A 352 -11.28 23.30 9.91
CA LEU A 352 -10.62 23.60 11.18
C LEU A 352 -9.23 24.20 10.96
N ALA A 353 -8.52 23.80 9.92
CA ALA A 353 -7.22 24.38 9.58
C ALA A 353 -7.33 25.85 9.22
N ALA A 354 -8.31 26.22 8.38
CA ALA A 354 -8.57 27.63 8.06
C ALA A 354 -9.00 28.45 9.28
N LEU A 355 -9.81 27.90 10.18
CA LEU A 355 -10.17 28.56 11.42
C LEU A 355 -8.97 28.80 12.33
N HIS A 356 -8.09 27.82 12.44
CA HIS A 356 -6.86 27.93 13.22
C HIS A 356 -5.92 28.99 12.63
N ALA A 357 -5.70 28.96 11.33
CA ALA A 357 -4.88 29.95 10.62
C ALA A 357 -5.43 31.38 10.75
N ALA A 358 -6.74 31.52 10.84
CA ALA A 358 -7.42 32.83 11.08
C ALA A 358 -7.45 33.28 12.54
N GLY A 359 -6.88 32.49 13.47
CA GLY A 359 -6.90 32.77 14.91
C GLY A 359 -8.28 32.63 15.58
N ARG A 360 -9.23 31.96 14.89
CA ARG A 360 -10.61 31.74 15.37
C ARG A 360 -10.78 30.40 16.09
N LEU A 361 -9.67 29.67 16.25
CA LEU A 361 -9.59 28.39 16.92
C LEU A 361 -8.23 28.29 17.59
N THR A 362 -8.22 27.84 18.84
CA THR A 362 -7.00 27.51 19.58
C THR A 362 -6.93 26.02 19.87
N ILE A 363 -5.72 25.51 19.96
CA ILE A 363 -5.46 24.10 20.29
C ILE A 363 -4.70 24.06 21.62
N ASP A 364 -5.19 23.24 22.54
CA ASP A 364 -4.55 22.96 23.83
C ASP A 364 -4.33 21.47 23.99
N THR A 365 -3.10 21.08 24.34
CA THR A 365 -2.68 19.68 24.50
C THR A 365 -1.85 19.50 25.77
N ASP A 366 -2.03 18.39 26.48
CA ASP A 366 -1.24 18.11 27.69
C ASP A 366 0.21 17.77 27.38
N LEU A 367 0.41 16.96 26.33
CA LEU A 367 1.70 16.39 25.98
C LEU A 367 1.88 16.48 24.47
N THR A 368 3.03 16.96 24.03
CA THR A 368 3.41 16.88 22.62
C THR A 368 4.72 16.11 22.52
N TYR A 369 4.73 15.05 21.73
CA TYR A 369 5.95 14.29 21.49
C TYR A 369 6.86 15.04 20.52
N THR A 370 8.08 15.28 20.96
CA THR A 370 9.14 15.83 20.10
C THR A 370 10.26 14.81 20.00
N ALA A 371 10.50 14.27 18.82
CA ALA A 371 11.67 13.43 18.55
C ALA A 371 12.83 14.29 18.08
N ALA A 372 14.03 14.04 18.60
CA ALA A 372 15.24 14.69 18.11
C ALA A 372 15.45 14.40 16.62
N GLY A 373 15.65 15.45 15.82
CA GLY A 373 15.91 15.34 14.37
C GLY A 373 14.69 15.20 13.48
N ARG A 374 13.46 15.24 14.01
CA ARG A 374 12.25 15.31 13.21
C ARG A 374 11.60 16.69 13.29
N PRO A 375 10.98 17.19 12.20
CA PRO A 375 10.21 18.42 12.29
C PRO A 375 9.17 18.25 13.41
N ASN A 376 9.05 19.29 14.23
CA ASN A 376 8.07 19.32 15.30
C ASN A 376 6.68 19.32 14.65
N VAL A 377 6.00 18.21 14.74
CA VAL A 377 4.64 18.06 14.30
C VAL A 377 3.79 18.70 15.35
N GLY A 378 3.47 19.96 15.12
CA GLY A 378 2.64 20.75 16.03
C GLY A 378 1.23 20.17 16.15
N PRO A 379 0.47 20.62 17.15
CA PRO A 379 -0.90 20.15 17.37
C PRO A 379 -1.83 20.34 16.16
N ALA A 380 -1.51 21.23 15.24
CA ALA A 380 -2.31 21.51 14.04
C ALA A 380 -2.39 20.33 13.05
N GLY A 381 -1.46 19.38 13.12
CA GLY A 381 -1.48 18.19 12.27
C GLY A 381 -2.64 17.22 12.53
N ALA A 382 -3.43 17.43 13.59
CA ALA A 382 -4.66 16.67 13.82
C ALA A 382 -5.94 17.40 13.36
N ILE A 383 -5.80 18.49 12.61
CA ILE A 383 -6.92 19.25 12.03
C ILE A 383 -6.61 19.73 10.60
N ASP A 384 -5.69 19.10 9.92
CA ASP A 384 -5.22 19.49 8.58
C ASP A 384 -6.02 18.87 7.42
N GLY A 385 -7.01 18.04 7.74
CA GLY A 385 -7.88 17.36 6.79
C GLY A 385 -7.35 16.01 6.32
N VAL A 386 -6.16 15.60 6.78
CA VAL A 386 -5.56 14.31 6.43
C VAL A 386 -5.93 13.26 7.47
N VAL A 387 -6.85 12.38 7.13
CA VAL A 387 -7.40 11.39 8.06
C VAL A 387 -6.46 10.23 8.34
N GLY A 388 -5.59 9.87 7.39
CA GLY A 388 -4.57 8.84 7.58
C GLY A 388 -3.42 9.28 8.48
N TYR A 389 -2.70 8.30 9.03
CA TYR A 389 -1.45 8.62 9.73
C TYR A 389 -0.42 9.18 8.76
N HIS A 390 0.13 10.31 9.11
CA HIS A 390 1.27 10.93 8.43
C HIS A 390 2.19 11.59 9.46
N ASP A 391 3.38 12.01 9.04
CA ASP A 391 4.35 12.58 9.98
C ASP A 391 3.86 13.85 10.67
N ALA A 392 2.89 14.56 10.07
CA ALA A 392 2.27 15.74 10.64
C ALA A 392 1.16 15.47 11.67
N ALA A 393 0.64 14.23 11.82
CA ALA A 393 -0.37 13.91 12.83
C ALA A 393 0.12 14.24 14.25
N TRP A 394 -0.75 14.76 15.11
CA TRP A 394 -0.37 15.06 16.48
C TRP A 394 -0.07 13.80 17.29
N LYS A 395 1.04 13.84 18.05
CA LYS A 395 1.53 12.73 18.87
C LYS A 395 1.78 13.17 20.30
N ALA A 396 1.41 12.29 21.24
CA ALA A 396 1.85 12.37 22.63
C ALA A 396 2.72 11.16 22.99
N ALA A 397 3.62 11.30 23.95
CA ALA A 397 4.57 10.24 24.31
C ALA A 397 3.88 8.98 24.85
N ALA A 398 2.73 9.11 25.48
CA ALA A 398 1.92 8.00 26.02
C ALA A 398 0.49 8.47 26.31
N ALA A 399 -0.41 7.54 26.54
CA ALA A 399 -1.71 7.80 27.17
C ALA A 399 -1.57 7.78 28.73
N PRO A 400 -2.46 8.47 29.48
CA PRO A 400 -3.53 9.31 28.95
C PRO A 400 -2.99 10.62 28.34
N ALA A 401 -3.62 11.05 27.26
CA ALA A 401 -3.26 12.29 26.57
C ALA A 401 -4.52 13.04 26.11
N ARG A 402 -4.48 14.36 26.16
CA ARG A 402 -5.61 15.21 25.84
C ARG A 402 -5.29 16.14 24.67
N TYR A 403 -6.24 16.23 23.76
CA TYR A 403 -6.25 17.17 22.66
C TYR A 403 -7.56 17.98 22.69
N THR A 404 -7.48 19.31 22.78
CA THR A 404 -8.65 20.18 22.86
C THR A 404 -8.59 21.25 21.79
N VAL A 405 -9.67 21.42 21.06
CA VAL A 405 -9.92 22.54 20.15
C VAL A 405 -10.94 23.43 20.80
N ALA A 406 -10.64 24.75 20.96
CA ALA A 406 -11.55 25.73 21.49
C ALA A 406 -11.78 26.85 20.47
N PHE A 407 -13.04 27.25 20.30
CA PHE A 407 -13.45 28.30 19.37
C PHE A 407 -13.53 29.68 20.06
N ASP A 408 -13.23 30.72 19.30
CA ASP A 408 -13.38 32.11 19.70
C ASP A 408 -14.84 32.48 19.98
N GLU A 409 -15.77 31.84 19.26
CA GLU A 409 -17.22 32.00 19.42
C GLU A 409 -17.91 30.60 19.38
N PRO A 410 -18.99 30.41 20.18
CA PRO A 410 -19.74 29.16 20.16
C PRO A 410 -20.27 28.82 18.77
N ARG A 411 -20.14 27.55 18.38
CA ARG A 411 -20.53 27.04 17.05
C ARG A 411 -21.59 25.97 17.17
N ARG A 412 -22.53 25.96 16.22
CA ARG A 412 -23.47 24.86 16.09
C ARG A 412 -22.77 23.70 15.35
N VAL A 413 -22.54 22.62 16.07
CA VAL A 413 -21.93 21.41 15.55
C VAL A 413 -22.92 20.26 15.65
N LEU A 414 -23.08 19.50 14.56
CA LEU A 414 -23.95 18.32 14.52
C LEU A 414 -23.21 17.08 14.98
N GLU A 415 -21.98 16.92 14.51
CA GLU A 415 -21.17 15.73 14.73
C GLU A 415 -19.69 16.12 14.88
N ALA A 416 -18.97 15.39 15.72
CA ALA A 416 -17.52 15.39 15.80
C ALA A 416 -16.99 14.06 15.35
N GLY A 417 -16.00 14.05 14.46
CA GLY A 417 -15.35 12.88 13.90
C GLY A 417 -13.92 12.76 14.39
N VAL A 418 -13.46 11.56 14.69
CA VAL A 418 -12.13 11.31 15.23
C VAL A 418 -11.49 10.12 14.50
N ALA A 419 -10.23 10.27 14.13
CA ALA A 419 -9.37 9.18 13.68
C ALA A 419 -8.15 9.08 14.59
N LEU A 420 -7.91 7.90 15.16
CA LEU A 420 -6.70 7.56 15.91
C LEU A 420 -5.76 6.77 15.02
N LYS A 421 -4.45 6.81 15.30
CA LYS A 421 -3.53 5.87 14.66
C LYS A 421 -3.64 4.51 15.34
N PRO A 422 -4.04 3.46 14.63
CA PRO A 422 -4.09 2.10 15.13
C PRO A 422 -2.75 1.61 15.68
N GLY A 423 -2.79 0.80 16.75
CA GLY A 423 -1.62 0.29 17.42
C GLY A 423 -0.79 1.33 18.20
N HIS A 424 -1.21 2.61 18.16
CA HIS A 424 -0.57 3.71 18.89
C HIS A 424 -1.53 4.53 19.75
N ALA A 425 -2.83 4.51 19.47
CA ALA A 425 -3.86 5.01 20.34
C ALA A 425 -5.07 4.10 20.14
N GLU A 426 -5.49 3.40 21.19
CA GLU A 426 -6.41 2.28 21.08
C GLU A 426 -7.80 2.60 21.63
N ALA A 427 -7.92 3.66 22.44
CA ALA A 427 -9.20 4.12 22.94
C ALA A 427 -9.18 5.62 23.27
N ALA A 428 -10.30 6.28 23.03
CA ALA A 428 -10.49 7.68 23.38
C ALA A 428 -11.94 7.96 23.75
N THR A 429 -12.12 8.93 24.66
CA THR A 429 -13.43 9.54 24.99
C THR A 429 -13.53 10.89 24.31
N ILE A 430 -14.62 11.13 23.60
CA ILE A 430 -14.89 12.38 22.90
C ILE A 430 -15.88 13.22 23.72
N LYS A 431 -15.49 14.48 23.99
CA LYS A 431 -16.27 15.41 24.79
C LYS A 431 -16.45 16.74 24.06
N VAL A 432 -17.57 17.39 24.33
CA VAL A 432 -17.85 18.76 23.90
C VAL A 432 -18.14 19.64 25.09
N ARG A 433 -17.79 20.93 24.99
CA ARG A 433 -18.08 21.91 26.01
C ARG A 433 -19.18 22.88 25.50
N THR A 434 -20.17 23.10 26.32
CA THR A 434 -21.20 24.10 26.08
C THR A 434 -20.74 25.48 26.57
N PRO A 435 -21.31 26.61 26.07
CA PRO A 435 -20.87 27.97 26.43
C PRO A 435 -20.96 28.32 27.91
N ASP A 436 -21.70 27.54 28.68
CA ASP A 436 -21.76 27.67 30.15
C ASP A 436 -20.55 26.98 30.86
N GLY A 437 -19.60 26.42 30.07
CA GLY A 437 -18.42 25.75 30.58
C GLY A 437 -18.59 24.26 30.88
N THR A 438 -19.79 23.70 30.69
CA THR A 438 -20.09 22.30 31.01
C THR A 438 -19.53 21.34 29.96
N TRP A 439 -18.72 20.37 30.38
CA TRP A 439 -18.24 19.30 29.53
C TRP A 439 -19.22 18.12 29.51
N ARG A 440 -19.52 17.63 28.32
CA ARG A 440 -20.38 16.47 28.08
C ARG A 440 -19.68 15.44 27.18
N THR A 441 -19.64 14.18 27.62
CA THR A 441 -19.21 13.07 26.76
C THR A 441 -20.25 12.84 25.67
N ILE A 442 -19.80 12.69 24.43
CA ILE A 442 -20.64 12.38 23.27
C ILE A 442 -20.38 10.98 22.71
N GLY A 443 -19.30 10.32 23.11
CA GLY A 443 -19.01 8.95 22.78
C GLY A 443 -17.63 8.51 23.21
N ASP A 444 -17.43 7.21 23.07
CA ASP A 444 -16.14 6.53 23.26
C ASP A 444 -15.74 5.87 21.96
N LEU A 445 -14.48 6.00 21.56
CA LEU A 445 -13.89 5.42 20.39
C LEU A 445 -13.00 4.24 20.79
N ASP A 446 -13.29 3.11 20.21
CA ASP A 446 -12.37 1.98 20.05
C ASP A 446 -11.78 2.07 18.65
N ASP A 447 -10.46 2.09 18.52
CA ASP A 447 -9.76 2.34 17.25
C ASP A 447 -9.94 1.23 16.20
N ARG A 448 -10.53 0.10 16.57
CA ARG A 448 -10.84 -1.01 15.68
C ARG A 448 -11.96 -0.73 14.68
N VAL A 449 -12.73 0.34 14.91
CA VAL A 449 -13.84 0.71 14.03
C VAL A 449 -13.41 1.83 13.08
N ARG A 450 -13.56 1.62 11.77
CA ARG A 450 -13.31 2.61 10.73
C ARG A 450 -14.56 2.80 9.87
N TYR A 451 -14.75 4.01 9.37
CA TYR A 451 -15.89 4.42 8.57
C TYR A 451 -15.42 4.86 7.17
N GLY A 452 -16.33 5.03 6.24
CA GLY A 452 -16.00 5.29 4.84
C GLY A 452 -15.08 6.48 4.59
N ASP A 453 -15.22 7.57 5.36
CA ASP A 453 -14.33 8.73 5.33
C ASP A 453 -13.17 8.64 6.34
N GLY A 454 -12.96 7.49 6.95
CA GLY A 454 -11.89 7.23 7.92
C GLY A 454 -12.11 7.84 9.30
N LEU A 455 -13.20 8.57 9.53
CA LEU A 455 -13.56 9.19 10.82
C LEU A 455 -14.68 8.41 11.51
N ALA A 456 -14.54 8.20 12.81
CA ALA A 456 -15.63 7.77 13.67
C ALA A 456 -16.44 9.00 14.09
N TRP A 457 -17.69 9.09 13.64
CA TRP A 457 -18.56 10.23 13.88
C TRP A 457 -19.47 10.05 15.10
N PHE A 458 -19.49 11.05 15.97
CA PHE A 458 -20.29 11.12 17.19
C PHE A 458 -21.26 12.28 17.13
N ARG A 459 -22.54 12.04 17.46
CA ARG A 459 -23.56 13.08 17.46
C ARG A 459 -23.36 14.05 18.64
N VAL A 460 -23.24 15.33 18.32
CA VAL A 460 -23.26 16.40 19.30
C VAL A 460 -24.70 16.74 19.71
N GLY A 461 -25.64 16.67 18.77
CA GLY A 461 -27.07 16.95 18.95
C GLY A 461 -27.54 18.16 18.14
N PRO A 462 -28.80 18.18 17.70
CA PRO A 462 -29.31 19.26 16.86
C PRO A 462 -29.39 20.59 17.64
N GLY A 463 -28.59 21.55 17.17
CA GLY A 463 -28.75 22.94 17.57
C GLY A 463 -28.11 23.39 18.87
N THR A 464 -27.41 22.54 19.61
CA THR A 464 -26.66 22.98 20.79
C THR A 464 -25.34 23.62 20.36
N PRO A 465 -25.12 24.91 20.61
CA PRO A 465 -23.81 25.51 20.37
C PRO A 465 -22.79 24.92 21.35
N ILE A 466 -21.56 24.71 20.83
CA ILE A 466 -20.41 24.31 21.64
C ILE A 466 -19.28 25.31 21.44
N ASP A 467 -18.43 25.48 22.44
CA ASP A 467 -17.25 26.35 22.36
C ASP A 467 -15.94 25.55 22.39
N ALA A 468 -15.99 24.23 22.64
CA ALA A 468 -14.82 23.37 22.53
C ALA A 468 -15.16 21.89 22.23
N VAL A 469 -14.22 21.20 21.63
CA VAL A 469 -14.22 19.74 21.48
C VAL A 469 -12.92 19.20 22.07
N ARG A 470 -13.02 18.08 22.79
CA ARG A 470 -11.88 17.40 23.41
C ARG A 470 -11.87 15.94 23.05
N VAL A 471 -10.68 15.44 22.73
CA VAL A 471 -10.37 14.02 22.59
C VAL A 471 -9.46 13.64 23.75
N ASP A 472 -9.96 12.82 24.66
CA ASP A 472 -9.18 12.24 25.76
C ASP A 472 -8.75 10.84 25.32
N ILE A 473 -7.51 10.67 24.86
CA ILE A 473 -6.95 9.33 24.54
C ILE A 473 -6.67 8.65 25.86
N THR A 474 -7.36 7.57 26.13
CA THR A 474 -7.37 6.88 27.43
C THR A 474 -6.41 5.69 27.48
N HIS A 475 -6.13 5.09 26.32
CA HIS A 475 -5.23 3.95 26.21
C HIS A 475 -4.41 4.03 24.91
N SER A 476 -3.13 3.62 25.01
CA SER A 476 -2.23 3.47 23.85
C SER A 476 -1.18 2.41 24.13
N ALA A 477 -0.84 1.60 23.13
CA ALA A 477 0.24 0.61 23.19
C ALA A 477 1.64 1.21 23.00
N GLY A 478 1.73 2.54 22.91
CA GLY A 478 2.98 3.28 22.66
C GLY A 478 2.68 4.78 22.64
N TRP A 479 3.02 5.44 21.55
CA TRP A 479 2.62 6.84 21.37
C TRP A 479 1.10 6.94 21.25
N ALA A 480 0.53 7.95 21.87
CA ALA A 480 -0.85 8.32 21.60
C ALA A 480 -0.88 9.23 20.36
N VAL A 481 -1.59 8.84 19.33
CA VAL A 481 -1.65 9.58 18.06
C VAL A 481 -3.09 9.87 17.68
N LEU A 482 -3.42 11.18 17.58
CA LEU A 482 -4.64 11.65 16.94
C LEU A 482 -4.30 11.99 15.49
N ALA A 483 -4.81 11.20 14.55
CA ALA A 483 -4.57 11.41 13.13
C ALA A 483 -5.41 12.60 12.61
N GLU A 484 -6.71 12.65 12.95
CA GLU A 484 -7.58 13.77 12.54
C GLU A 484 -8.75 13.97 13.52
N LEU A 485 -9.11 15.21 13.72
CA LEU A 485 -10.37 15.68 14.31
C LEU A 485 -11.18 16.43 13.25
N GLY A 486 -12.36 15.96 12.96
CA GLY A 486 -13.28 16.61 12.02
C GLY A 486 -14.56 17.08 12.68
N LEU A 487 -15.20 18.11 12.15
CA LEU A 487 -16.50 18.58 12.60
C LEU A 487 -17.48 18.73 11.44
N ARG A 488 -18.76 18.47 11.70
CA ARG A 488 -19.88 18.78 10.78
C ARG A 488 -20.79 19.81 11.42
N SER A 489 -21.05 20.89 10.70
CA SER A 489 -22.04 21.90 11.07
C SER A 489 -23.36 21.66 10.34
N PRO A 490 -24.50 22.26 10.79
CA PRO A 490 -25.69 22.33 9.96
C PRO A 490 -25.35 22.98 8.61
N ALA A 491 -25.95 22.46 7.52
CA ALA A 491 -25.81 23.10 6.23
C ALA A 491 -26.18 24.59 6.33
N ALA A 492 -25.39 25.45 5.70
CA ALA A 492 -25.76 26.85 5.55
C ALA A 492 -27.12 26.91 4.82
N ARG A 493 -28.11 27.55 5.43
CA ARG A 493 -29.43 27.74 4.80
C ARG A 493 -29.34 28.81 3.74
#